data_45430714442cd494b049e49abc63cd38
#
_entry.id   45430714442cd494b049e49abc63cd38
#
_cell.length_a   1.000
_cell.length_b   1.000
_cell.length_c   1.000
_cell.angle_alpha   90.00
_cell.angle_beta   90.00
_cell.angle_gamma   90.00
#
_symmetry.space_group_name_H-M   'P 1'
#
loop_
_entity.id
_entity.type
_entity.pdbx_description
1 polymer ?
#
loop_
_entity_poly.entity_id
_entity_poly.type
_entity_poly.pdbx_seq_one_letter_code
_entity_poly.pdbx_strand_id
1 'polypeptide(L)'
;MKTEKNKLILILFSIFIVFIVCINLDLYRPNFNVKNLSLYESDYVSISENNKYIFVKPKNRLDIDTGVIFYPSYFISEKSYLPFLFELAKDGYGVYILKPFLNVSFSNKGLVNSVIKKEVYKNYVLMGHSFGGGTLLNYLSKQNKFFDKIRDVVLLAPRGFKKYNFDKNNFNMLSIVGSNDGIIDLKKYEDIKSNLSSNTKYVVIKGGNHSNFGNYGKQFGDLKSDISLEKQQFIALNEIVKFLNESK
;
A
#
# COMPACT_ATOMS: atom_id res chain seq x y z
N MET A 1 1.43 -2.44 48.88
CA MET A 1 0.86 -3.13 47.74
C MET A 1 -0.03 -2.24 46.83
N LYS A 2 -1.06 -1.53 47.36
CA LYS A 2 -1.97 -0.68 46.54
C LYS A 2 -1.27 0.49 45.86
N THR A 3 -0.30 1.13 46.53
CA THR A 3 0.49 2.26 45.98
C THR A 3 1.44 1.87 44.85
N GLU A 4 2.10 0.71 44.94
CA GLU A 4 3.00 0.21 43.87
C GLU A 4 2.23 -0.20 42.61
N LYS A 5 1.05 -0.81 42.81
CA LYS A 5 0.16 -1.14 41.68
C LYS A 5 -0.33 0.11 40.94
N ASN A 6 -0.66 1.18 41.68
CA ASN A 6 -1.07 2.45 41.08
C ASN A 6 0.09 3.15 40.34
N LYS A 7 1.32 3.09 40.88
CA LYS A 7 2.51 3.60 40.14
C LYS A 7 2.77 2.85 38.86
N LEU A 8 2.67 1.52 38.88
CA LEU A 8 2.84 0.70 37.65
C LEU A 8 1.78 1.03 36.62
N ILE A 9 0.52 1.20 36.99
CA ILE A 9 -0.58 1.60 36.11
C ILE A 9 -0.29 2.98 35.48
N LEU A 10 0.16 3.94 36.26
CA LEU A 10 0.53 5.28 35.78
C LEU A 10 1.70 5.24 34.78
N ILE A 11 2.71 4.42 35.03
CA ILE A 11 3.86 4.24 34.12
C ILE A 11 3.38 3.61 32.80
N LEU A 12 2.59 2.55 32.86
CA LEU A 12 2.04 1.90 31.67
C LEU A 12 1.13 2.84 30.86
N PHE A 13 0.33 3.64 31.55
CA PHE A 13 -0.52 4.65 30.90
C PHE A 13 0.31 5.77 30.25
N SER A 14 1.39 6.23 30.91
CA SER A 14 2.31 7.23 30.32
C SER A 14 3.02 6.68 29.09
N ILE A 15 3.51 5.43 29.14
CA ILE A 15 4.12 4.74 28.00
C ILE A 15 3.10 4.61 26.85
N PHE A 16 1.85 4.26 27.19
CA PHE A 16 0.77 4.17 26.21
C PHE A 16 0.45 5.53 25.56
N ILE A 17 0.41 6.62 26.34
CA ILE A 17 0.23 7.98 25.79
C ILE A 17 1.39 8.35 24.87
N VAL A 18 2.65 8.14 25.30
CA VAL A 18 3.83 8.40 24.48
C VAL A 18 3.77 7.57 23.18
N PHE A 19 3.39 6.32 23.26
CA PHE A 19 3.20 5.45 22.11
C PHE A 19 2.11 5.99 21.16
N ILE A 20 0.96 6.42 21.68
CA ILE A 20 -0.12 7.05 20.91
C ILE A 20 0.36 8.35 20.25
N VAL A 21 1.07 9.20 20.97
CA VAL A 21 1.63 10.45 20.44
C VAL A 21 2.63 10.16 19.32
N CYS A 22 3.53 9.19 19.52
CA CYS A 22 4.51 8.79 18.51
C CYS A 22 3.85 8.22 17.24
N ILE A 23 2.76 7.44 17.40
CA ILE A 23 1.98 6.91 16.27
C ILE A 23 1.27 8.05 15.51
N ASN A 24 0.72 9.04 16.22
CA ASN A 24 0.03 10.18 15.59
C ASN A 24 0.98 11.19 14.93
N LEU A 25 2.28 11.13 15.21
CA LEU A 25 3.26 12.03 14.60
C LEU A 25 3.60 11.68 13.14
N ASP A 26 2.88 10.72 12.50
CA ASP A 26 3.21 10.29 11.12
C ASP A 26 4.73 10.30 10.92
N LEU A 27 5.43 9.29 11.42
CA LEU A 27 6.91 9.24 11.43
C LEU A 27 7.51 9.56 10.06
N TYR A 28 6.79 9.20 8.99
CA TYR A 28 7.19 9.45 7.62
C TYR A 28 6.11 10.26 6.90
N ARG A 29 6.31 11.58 6.87
CA ARG A 29 5.44 12.54 6.17
C ARG A 29 5.86 12.73 4.73
N PRO A 30 4.94 13.16 3.86
CA PRO A 30 5.29 13.56 2.51
C PRO A 30 6.38 14.62 2.51
N ASN A 31 7.39 14.46 1.64
CA ASN A 31 8.46 15.44 1.44
C ASN A 31 8.08 16.56 0.45
N PHE A 32 6.79 16.76 0.22
CA PHE A 32 6.20 17.78 -0.64
C PHE A 32 4.98 18.42 0.04
N ASN A 33 4.52 19.56 -0.48
CA ASN A 33 3.39 20.28 0.12
C ASN A 33 2.06 19.61 -0.22
N VAL A 34 1.45 18.91 0.76
CA VAL A 34 0.15 18.24 0.63
C VAL A 34 -1.00 18.98 1.29
N LYS A 35 -0.80 20.22 1.73
CA LYS A 35 -1.86 20.99 2.41
C LYS A 35 -3.07 21.23 1.51
N ASN A 36 -2.84 21.29 0.20
CA ASN A 36 -3.92 21.51 -0.77
C ASN A 36 -3.90 20.40 -1.82
N LEU A 37 -4.78 19.41 -1.68
CA LEU A 37 -4.92 18.31 -2.65
C LEU A 37 -5.42 18.80 -4.01
N SER A 38 -6.06 19.97 -4.08
CA SER A 38 -6.52 20.53 -5.36
C SER A 38 -5.36 20.89 -6.30
N LEU A 39 -4.14 21.06 -5.78
CA LEU A 39 -2.94 21.24 -6.61
C LEU A 39 -2.59 20.02 -7.47
N TYR A 40 -3.12 18.85 -7.11
CA TYR A 40 -3.00 17.61 -7.89
C TYR A 40 -4.20 17.38 -8.82
N GLU A 41 -5.22 18.25 -8.80
CA GLU A 41 -6.26 18.21 -9.81
C GLU A 41 -5.71 18.68 -11.16
N SER A 42 -6.11 18.00 -12.21
CA SER A 42 -5.73 18.32 -13.58
C SER A 42 -6.91 18.09 -14.50
N ASP A 43 -6.75 18.36 -15.79
CA ASP A 43 -7.77 18.04 -16.80
C ASP A 43 -8.06 16.54 -16.88
N TYR A 44 -7.13 15.69 -16.40
CA TYR A 44 -7.23 14.22 -16.46
C TYR A 44 -7.77 13.59 -15.19
N VAL A 45 -7.59 14.22 -14.03
CA VAL A 45 -7.84 13.60 -12.71
C VAL A 45 -8.49 14.59 -11.75
N SER A 46 -9.48 14.11 -10.98
CA SER A 46 -10.03 14.82 -9.81
C SER A 46 -9.70 14.06 -8.52
N ILE A 47 -9.58 14.79 -7.41
CA ILE A 47 -9.25 14.22 -6.10
C ILE A 47 -10.33 14.58 -5.09
N SER A 48 -10.77 13.57 -4.34
CA SER A 48 -11.63 13.75 -3.18
C SER A 48 -11.10 13.00 -1.97
N GLU A 49 -11.31 13.52 -0.78
CA GLU A 49 -10.83 12.93 0.46
C GLU A 49 -11.98 12.80 1.47
N ASN A 50 -12.00 11.70 2.21
CA ASN A 50 -12.87 11.51 3.37
C ASN A 50 -12.07 10.82 4.51
N ASN A 51 -12.76 10.41 5.58
CA ASN A 51 -12.13 9.77 6.73
C ASN A 51 -11.64 8.32 6.49
N LYS A 52 -11.94 7.72 5.32
CA LYS A 52 -11.60 6.31 5.00
C LYS A 52 -10.56 6.19 3.88
N TYR A 53 -10.55 7.12 2.94
CA TYR A 53 -9.64 7.09 1.79
C TYR A 53 -9.51 8.45 1.11
N ILE A 54 -8.44 8.60 0.34
CA ILE A 54 -8.31 9.58 -0.74
C ILE A 54 -8.72 8.86 -2.03
N PHE A 55 -9.61 9.44 -2.82
CA PHE A 55 -10.01 8.91 -4.10
C PHE A 55 -9.47 9.79 -5.22
N VAL A 56 -8.58 9.21 -6.01
CA VAL A 56 -8.01 9.79 -7.23
C VAL A 56 -8.81 9.24 -8.40
N LYS A 57 -9.68 10.09 -8.97
CA LYS A 57 -10.67 9.69 -9.98
C LYS A 57 -10.26 10.19 -11.36
N PRO A 58 -10.12 9.32 -12.37
CA PRO A 58 -9.92 9.76 -13.75
C PRO A 58 -11.16 10.54 -14.24
N LYS A 59 -10.95 11.67 -14.91
CA LYS A 59 -12.01 12.47 -15.54
C LYS A 59 -12.41 11.87 -16.88
N ASN A 60 -11.43 11.42 -17.65
CA ASN A 60 -11.63 10.71 -18.92
C ASN A 60 -11.55 9.20 -18.64
N ARG A 61 -12.69 8.56 -18.50
CA ARG A 61 -12.77 7.12 -18.33
C ARG A 61 -12.49 6.44 -19.66
N LEU A 62 -11.30 5.91 -19.82
CA LEU A 62 -11.00 4.95 -20.86
C LEU A 62 -11.64 3.63 -20.45
N ASP A 63 -12.86 3.32 -20.74
CA ASP A 63 -13.59 2.04 -20.52
C ASP A 63 -12.98 1.03 -19.50
N ILE A 64 -12.24 1.54 -18.49
CA ILE A 64 -11.56 0.74 -17.49
C ILE A 64 -12.54 0.48 -16.34
N ASP A 65 -13.13 -0.71 -16.35
CA ASP A 65 -14.06 -1.18 -15.31
C ASP A 65 -13.35 -1.68 -14.04
N THR A 66 -12.12 -1.21 -13.80
CA THR A 66 -11.28 -1.69 -12.71
C THR A 66 -10.81 -0.53 -11.83
N GLY A 67 -11.11 -0.63 -10.54
CA GLY A 67 -10.59 0.26 -9.50
C GLY A 67 -9.36 -0.33 -8.81
N VAL A 68 -8.45 0.52 -8.33
CA VAL A 68 -7.30 0.13 -7.52
C VAL A 68 -7.54 0.53 -6.07
N ILE A 69 -7.34 -0.38 -5.13
CA ILE A 69 -7.43 -0.13 -3.69
C ILE A 69 -6.04 -0.29 -3.11
N PHE A 70 -5.45 0.81 -2.66
CA PHE A 70 -4.07 0.87 -2.16
C PHE A 70 -4.01 0.91 -0.64
N TYR A 71 -3.26 -0.02 -0.04
CA TYR A 71 -2.89 -0.02 1.37
C TYR A 71 -1.52 0.61 1.57
N PRO A 72 -1.41 1.76 2.27
CA PRO A 72 -0.14 2.35 2.67
C PRO A 72 0.58 1.47 3.70
N SER A 73 1.89 1.66 3.86
CA SER A 73 2.66 1.02 4.92
C SER A 73 2.35 1.63 6.29
N TYR A 74 2.79 0.95 7.38
CA TYR A 74 2.65 1.48 8.75
C TYR A 74 3.51 2.73 8.94
N PHE A 75 3.00 3.68 9.70
CA PHE A 75 3.66 4.92 10.07
C PHE A 75 4.09 5.81 8.89
N ILE A 76 3.54 5.55 7.71
CA ILE A 76 3.74 6.39 6.53
C ILE A 76 2.40 7.03 6.19
N SER A 77 2.40 8.35 6.04
CA SER A 77 1.22 9.08 5.60
C SER A 77 0.73 8.54 4.26
N GLU A 78 -0.54 8.28 4.14
CA GLU A 78 -1.18 7.85 2.90
C GLU A 78 -0.94 8.84 1.76
N LYS A 79 -0.83 10.13 2.08
CA LYS A 79 -0.55 11.19 1.12
C LYS A 79 0.82 11.07 0.45
N SER A 80 1.78 10.39 1.11
CA SER A 80 3.10 10.13 0.53
C SER A 80 3.07 9.28 -0.74
N TYR A 81 2.00 8.56 -0.98
CA TYR A 81 1.83 7.73 -2.18
C TYR A 81 1.07 8.43 -3.31
N LEU A 82 0.55 9.65 -3.04
CA LEU A 82 -0.28 10.37 -4.00
C LEU A 82 0.41 10.61 -5.35
N PRO A 83 1.68 11.11 -5.42
CA PRO A 83 2.31 11.35 -6.72
C PRO A 83 2.43 10.10 -7.58
N PHE A 84 2.83 8.99 -6.98
CA PHE A 84 2.97 7.69 -7.66
C PHE A 84 1.61 7.17 -8.17
N LEU A 85 0.59 7.20 -7.31
CA LEU A 85 -0.73 6.67 -7.63
C LEU A 85 -1.57 7.61 -8.50
N PHE A 86 -1.23 8.89 -8.54
CA PHE A 86 -1.81 9.86 -9.45
C PHE A 86 -1.50 9.52 -10.92
N GLU A 87 -0.26 9.09 -11.21
CA GLU A 87 0.10 8.67 -12.55
C GLU A 87 -0.72 7.45 -12.99
N LEU A 88 -0.96 6.47 -12.09
CA LEU A 88 -1.84 5.34 -12.40
C LEU A 88 -3.30 5.78 -12.68
N ALA A 89 -3.77 6.84 -12.02
CA ALA A 89 -5.09 7.39 -12.30
C ALA A 89 -5.16 8.12 -13.64
N LYS A 90 -4.08 8.71 -14.11
CA LYS A 90 -4.01 9.29 -15.47
C LYS A 90 -4.16 8.22 -16.55
N ASP A 91 -3.70 6.99 -16.27
CA ASP A 91 -3.90 5.83 -17.15
C ASP A 91 -5.34 5.27 -17.10
N GLY A 92 -6.26 5.94 -16.40
CA GLY A 92 -7.69 5.65 -16.39
C GLY A 92 -8.18 4.81 -15.20
N TYR A 93 -7.29 4.35 -14.31
CA TYR A 93 -7.68 3.60 -13.11
C TYR A 93 -8.21 4.52 -12.02
N GLY A 94 -9.36 4.21 -11.42
CA GLY A 94 -9.80 4.90 -10.20
C GLY A 94 -9.05 4.37 -8.99
N VAL A 95 -8.28 5.22 -8.28
CA VAL A 95 -7.40 4.79 -7.20
C VAL A 95 -7.92 5.25 -5.85
N TYR A 96 -8.18 4.30 -4.95
CA TYR A 96 -8.55 4.53 -3.56
C TYR A 96 -7.34 4.31 -2.66
N ILE A 97 -6.74 5.37 -2.15
CA ILE A 97 -5.64 5.30 -1.17
C ILE A 97 -6.27 5.24 0.22
N LEU A 98 -6.20 4.09 0.87
CA LEU A 98 -6.86 3.88 2.15
C LEU A 98 -6.20 4.70 3.27
N LYS A 99 -7.02 5.13 4.23
CA LYS A 99 -6.60 5.86 5.44
C LYS A 99 -6.81 4.96 6.66
N PRO A 100 -5.88 4.07 6.98
CA PRO A 100 -6.00 3.22 8.15
C PRO A 100 -5.88 4.06 9.42
N PHE A 101 -6.66 3.69 10.45
CA PHE A 101 -6.63 4.38 11.73
C PHE A 101 -5.20 4.37 12.32
N LEU A 102 -4.71 5.54 12.71
CA LEU A 102 -3.34 5.76 13.21
C LEU A 102 -2.24 5.27 12.24
N ASN A 103 -2.49 5.29 10.94
CA ASN A 103 -1.56 4.75 9.93
C ASN A 103 -1.07 3.32 10.23
N VAL A 104 -1.93 2.51 10.86
CA VAL A 104 -1.68 1.11 11.18
C VAL A 104 -2.60 0.23 10.33
N SER A 105 -2.09 -0.28 9.23
CA SER A 105 -2.88 -0.95 8.18
C SER A 105 -3.74 -2.11 8.69
N PHE A 106 -3.33 -2.87 9.72
CA PHE A 106 -4.14 -3.97 10.23
C PHE A 106 -5.34 -3.52 11.07
N SER A 107 -5.39 -2.27 11.53
CA SER A 107 -6.46 -1.76 12.40
C SER A 107 -7.82 -1.72 11.72
N ASN A 108 -7.85 -1.67 10.37
CA ASN A 108 -9.06 -1.45 9.59
C ASN A 108 -9.22 -2.44 8.43
N LYS A 109 -9.30 -3.73 8.76
CA LYS A 109 -9.53 -4.81 7.78
C LYS A 109 -10.79 -4.64 6.91
N GLY A 110 -11.76 -3.85 7.38
CA GLY A 110 -13.01 -3.56 6.68
C GLY A 110 -12.95 -2.40 5.67
N LEU A 111 -11.83 -1.67 5.55
CA LEU A 111 -11.74 -0.54 4.63
C LEU A 111 -11.88 -0.97 3.16
N VAL A 112 -11.26 -2.08 2.74
CA VAL A 112 -11.43 -2.65 1.41
C VAL A 112 -12.91 -2.88 1.11
N ASN A 113 -13.61 -3.55 2.02
CA ASN A 113 -15.03 -3.85 1.86
C ASN A 113 -15.87 -2.57 1.73
N SER A 114 -15.48 -1.49 2.42
CA SER A 114 -16.21 -0.21 2.35
C SER A 114 -16.07 0.49 1.00
N VAL A 115 -15.00 0.20 0.25
CA VAL A 115 -14.82 0.66 -1.12
C VAL A 115 -15.60 -0.22 -2.09
N ILE A 116 -15.39 -1.55 -2.03
CA ILE A 116 -16.03 -2.50 -2.96
C ILE A 116 -17.55 -2.43 -2.90
N LYS A 117 -18.13 -2.26 -1.70
CA LYS A 117 -19.59 -2.12 -1.51
C LYS A 117 -20.22 -0.94 -2.26
N LYS A 118 -19.43 0.04 -2.71
CA LYS A 118 -19.94 1.17 -3.50
C LYS A 118 -20.21 0.82 -4.96
N GLU A 119 -19.66 -0.32 -5.42
CA GLU A 119 -19.87 -0.87 -6.77
C GLU A 119 -19.57 0.12 -7.92
N VAL A 120 -18.61 1.04 -7.67
CA VAL A 120 -18.22 2.03 -8.69
C VAL A 120 -17.49 1.37 -9.86
N TYR A 121 -16.78 0.27 -9.58
CA TYR A 121 -16.05 -0.54 -10.55
C TYR A 121 -16.53 -1.98 -10.51
N LYS A 122 -16.49 -2.64 -11.68
CA LYS A 122 -16.84 -4.07 -11.81
C LYS A 122 -15.83 -4.94 -11.05
N ASN A 123 -14.55 -4.63 -11.22
CA ASN A 123 -13.43 -5.35 -10.63
C ASN A 123 -12.51 -4.42 -9.83
N TYR A 124 -11.71 -5.02 -8.96
CA TYR A 124 -10.72 -4.29 -8.16
C TYR A 124 -9.36 -4.98 -8.18
N VAL A 125 -8.32 -4.16 -8.22
CA VAL A 125 -6.94 -4.55 -7.95
C VAL A 125 -6.62 -4.17 -6.52
N LEU A 126 -6.10 -5.10 -5.73
CA LEU A 126 -5.58 -4.78 -4.41
C LEU A 126 -4.08 -4.52 -4.53
N MET A 127 -3.65 -3.35 -4.08
CA MET A 127 -2.23 -2.96 -4.09
C MET A 127 -1.78 -2.55 -2.70
N GLY A 128 -0.54 -2.88 -2.30
CA GLY A 128 -0.03 -2.47 -1.00
C GLY A 128 1.49 -2.43 -0.93
N HIS A 129 2.00 -1.47 -0.15
CA HIS A 129 3.42 -1.31 0.10
C HIS A 129 3.81 -1.85 1.48
N SER A 130 4.91 -2.59 1.56
CA SER A 130 5.53 -3.04 2.81
C SER A 130 4.51 -3.76 3.71
N PHE A 131 4.26 -3.29 4.94
CA PHE A 131 3.23 -3.83 5.83
C PHE A 131 1.80 -3.69 5.27
N GLY A 132 1.54 -2.74 4.39
CA GLY A 132 0.28 -2.65 3.65
C GLY A 132 0.08 -3.87 2.76
N GLY A 133 1.14 -4.33 2.08
CA GLY A 133 1.15 -5.58 1.32
C GLY A 133 0.86 -6.80 2.20
N GLY A 134 1.51 -6.88 3.38
CA GLY A 134 1.23 -7.94 4.36
C GLY A 134 -0.21 -7.92 4.88
N THR A 135 -0.80 -6.73 5.05
CA THR A 135 -2.21 -6.57 5.44
C THR A 135 -3.16 -7.07 4.36
N LEU A 136 -2.85 -6.81 3.09
CA LEU A 136 -3.61 -7.34 1.95
C LEU A 136 -3.56 -8.87 1.91
N LEU A 137 -2.38 -9.46 2.06
CA LEU A 137 -2.24 -10.92 2.09
C LEU A 137 -3.03 -11.54 3.25
N ASN A 138 -3.03 -10.89 4.43
CA ASN A 138 -3.88 -11.31 5.55
C ASN A 138 -5.38 -11.17 5.24
N TYR A 139 -5.78 -10.13 4.52
CA TYR A 139 -7.16 -9.97 4.08
C TYR A 139 -7.56 -11.09 3.11
N LEU A 140 -6.72 -11.39 2.13
CA LEU A 140 -6.96 -12.42 1.13
C LEU A 140 -6.89 -13.86 1.69
N SER A 141 -6.16 -14.09 2.78
CA SER A 141 -6.08 -15.42 3.41
C SER A 141 -7.38 -15.85 4.11
N LYS A 142 -8.34 -14.94 4.26
CA LYS A 142 -9.62 -15.19 4.90
C LYS A 142 -10.70 -15.25 3.84
N GLN A 143 -11.60 -16.24 3.95
CA GLN A 143 -12.77 -16.28 3.08
C GLN A 143 -13.54 -14.95 3.14
N ASN A 144 -13.80 -14.36 1.97
CA ASN A 144 -14.46 -13.09 1.84
C ASN A 144 -15.46 -13.12 0.68
N LYS A 145 -16.64 -12.58 0.90
CA LYS A 145 -17.72 -12.52 -0.10
C LYS A 145 -17.43 -11.60 -1.29
N PHE A 146 -16.31 -10.87 -1.28
CA PHE A 146 -15.91 -9.98 -2.35
C PHE A 146 -14.74 -10.52 -3.19
N PHE A 147 -14.36 -11.79 -3.02
CA PHE A 147 -13.24 -12.37 -3.77
C PHE A 147 -13.49 -12.37 -5.27
N ASP A 148 -14.72 -12.58 -5.69
CA ASP A 148 -15.17 -12.51 -7.09
C ASP A 148 -15.01 -11.12 -7.71
N LYS A 149 -14.91 -10.08 -6.88
CA LYS A 149 -14.63 -8.71 -7.32
C LYS A 149 -13.14 -8.37 -7.38
N ILE A 150 -12.27 -9.23 -6.85
CA ILE A 150 -10.83 -9.00 -6.81
C ILE A 150 -10.19 -9.73 -7.98
N ARG A 151 -9.68 -8.96 -8.94
CA ARG A 151 -9.06 -9.48 -10.15
C ARG A 151 -7.58 -9.79 -9.96
N ASP A 152 -6.81 -8.82 -9.46
CA ASP A 152 -5.35 -8.87 -9.37
C ASP A 152 -4.85 -8.34 -8.03
N VAL A 153 -3.60 -8.70 -7.70
CA VAL A 153 -2.90 -8.26 -6.49
C VAL A 153 -1.53 -7.72 -6.86
N VAL A 154 -1.19 -6.52 -6.39
CA VAL A 154 0.12 -5.90 -6.59
C VAL A 154 0.79 -5.65 -5.23
N LEU A 155 1.97 -6.20 -5.05
CA LEU A 155 2.76 -6.13 -3.83
C LEU A 155 4.04 -5.33 -4.07
N LEU A 156 4.18 -4.19 -3.42
CA LEU A 156 5.37 -3.35 -3.46
C LEU A 156 6.19 -3.59 -2.19
N ALA A 157 7.32 -4.27 -2.32
CA ALA A 157 8.19 -4.60 -1.21
C ALA A 157 7.42 -5.15 0.02
N PRO A 158 6.62 -6.24 -0.14
CA PRO A 158 5.69 -6.70 0.89
C PRO A 158 6.40 -7.21 2.13
N ARG A 159 5.86 -6.89 3.33
CA ARG A 159 6.43 -7.25 4.63
C ARG A 159 5.33 -7.67 5.62
N GLY A 160 5.73 -8.45 6.64
CA GLY A 160 4.85 -8.71 7.80
C GLY A 160 3.72 -9.71 7.54
N PHE A 161 3.88 -10.61 6.61
CA PHE A 161 2.91 -11.67 6.38
C PHE A 161 3.41 -13.03 6.87
N LYS A 162 2.44 -13.83 7.32
CA LYS A 162 2.64 -15.23 7.69
C LYS A 162 2.67 -16.10 6.43
N LYS A 163 3.03 -17.36 6.57
CA LYS A 163 2.83 -18.36 5.52
C LYS A 163 1.33 -18.44 5.19
N TYR A 164 0.97 -18.03 3.98
CA TYR A 164 -0.35 -18.25 3.41
C TYR A 164 -0.17 -19.08 2.15
N ASN A 165 -1.06 -20.03 1.92
CA ASN A 165 -1.09 -20.76 0.66
C ASN A 165 -2.19 -20.15 -0.21
N PHE A 166 -1.79 -19.39 -1.24
CA PHE A 166 -2.69 -18.73 -2.18
C PHE A 166 -2.96 -19.54 -3.45
N ASP A 167 -2.35 -20.72 -3.62
CA ASP A 167 -2.55 -21.53 -4.83
C ASP A 167 -4.01 -21.93 -5.05
N LYS A 168 -4.77 -22.07 -3.95
CA LYS A 168 -6.20 -22.39 -4.01
C LYS A 168 -7.08 -21.24 -4.53
N ASN A 169 -6.59 -20.00 -4.49
CA ASN A 169 -7.41 -18.81 -4.78
C ASN A 169 -7.18 -18.24 -6.17
N ASN A 170 -6.19 -18.75 -6.88
CA ASN A 170 -5.88 -18.44 -8.29
C ASN A 170 -5.79 -16.94 -8.64
N PHE A 171 -5.36 -16.09 -7.67
CA PHE A 171 -5.14 -14.68 -7.93
C PHE A 171 -3.92 -14.48 -8.82
N ASN A 172 -4.03 -13.65 -9.83
CA ASN A 172 -2.85 -13.12 -10.51
C ASN A 172 -2.15 -12.12 -9.58
N MET A 173 -0.87 -12.31 -9.37
CA MET A 173 -0.09 -11.45 -8.47
C MET A 173 1.14 -10.87 -9.16
N LEU A 174 1.44 -9.61 -8.86
CA LEU A 174 2.70 -8.95 -9.20
C LEU A 174 3.41 -8.56 -7.92
N SER A 175 4.66 -8.98 -7.74
CA SER A 175 5.47 -8.59 -6.59
C SER A 175 6.73 -7.88 -7.06
N ILE A 176 6.91 -6.62 -6.65
CA ILE A 176 8.01 -5.72 -7.04
C ILE A 176 8.84 -5.39 -5.81
N VAL A 177 10.16 -5.53 -5.90
CA VAL A 177 11.12 -5.12 -4.85
C VAL A 177 12.28 -4.34 -5.46
N GLY A 178 12.98 -3.56 -4.65
CA GLY A 178 14.25 -2.93 -5.05
C GLY A 178 15.44 -3.83 -4.73
N SER A 179 16.49 -3.84 -5.56
CA SER A 179 17.70 -4.62 -5.27
C SER A 179 18.49 -4.08 -4.08
N ASN A 180 18.32 -2.80 -3.76
CA ASN A 180 18.94 -2.11 -2.62
C ASN A 180 17.95 -1.92 -1.46
N ASP A 181 16.91 -2.78 -1.38
CA ASP A 181 15.98 -2.77 -0.24
C ASP A 181 16.73 -3.20 1.03
N GLY A 182 16.87 -2.29 2.00
CA GLY A 182 17.52 -2.56 3.28
C GLY A 182 16.54 -2.98 4.39
N ILE A 183 15.24 -2.93 4.11
CA ILE A 183 14.18 -3.25 5.06
C ILE A 183 13.72 -4.70 4.90
N ILE A 184 13.67 -5.18 3.65
CA ILE A 184 13.38 -6.58 3.34
C ILE A 184 14.69 -7.34 3.20
N ASP A 185 14.82 -8.43 3.94
CA ASP A 185 15.85 -9.43 3.68
C ASP A 185 15.49 -10.18 2.40
N LEU A 186 16.18 -9.84 1.31
CA LEU A 186 15.91 -10.43 -0.01
C LEU A 186 16.10 -11.96 -0.04
N LYS A 187 16.98 -12.52 0.82
CA LYS A 187 17.13 -13.99 0.94
C LYS A 187 15.86 -14.61 1.53
N LYS A 188 15.34 -14.02 2.61
CA LYS A 188 14.05 -14.46 3.18
C LYS A 188 12.86 -14.19 2.26
N TYR A 189 12.97 -13.20 1.40
CA TYR A 189 11.95 -12.92 0.39
C TYR A 189 11.87 -14.05 -0.65
N GLU A 190 12.98 -14.69 -1.01
CA GLU A 190 12.95 -15.89 -1.87
C GLU A 190 12.15 -17.03 -1.23
N ASP A 191 12.34 -17.26 0.09
CA ASP A 191 11.56 -18.27 0.82
C ASP A 191 10.05 -17.97 0.85
N ILE A 192 9.70 -16.69 0.74
CA ILE A 192 8.32 -16.22 0.76
C ILE A 192 7.63 -16.42 -0.58
N LYS A 193 8.37 -16.46 -1.69
CA LYS A 193 7.80 -16.66 -3.03
C LYS A 193 6.96 -17.95 -3.10
N SER A 194 7.40 -19.01 -2.44
CA SER A 194 6.66 -20.27 -2.37
C SER A 194 5.30 -20.19 -1.65
N ASN A 195 5.02 -19.08 -0.96
CA ASN A 195 3.77 -18.87 -0.22
C ASN A 195 2.78 -17.95 -0.96
N LEU A 196 3.20 -17.37 -2.08
CA LEU A 196 2.31 -16.60 -2.96
C LEU A 196 1.70 -17.52 -4.02
N SER A 197 0.73 -17.00 -4.77
CA SER A 197 0.12 -17.76 -5.88
C SER A 197 1.18 -18.20 -6.90
N SER A 198 1.02 -19.40 -7.45
CA SER A 198 1.85 -19.90 -8.57
C SER A 198 1.83 -18.95 -9.78
N ASN A 199 0.78 -18.15 -9.95
CA ASN A 199 0.63 -17.13 -10.99
C ASN A 199 1.28 -15.79 -10.59
N THR A 200 2.27 -15.77 -9.69
CA THR A 200 2.93 -14.53 -9.28
C THR A 200 4.08 -14.18 -10.21
N LYS A 201 4.02 -12.98 -10.81
CA LYS A 201 5.15 -12.35 -11.51
C LYS A 201 6.04 -11.63 -10.51
N TYR A 202 7.34 -11.83 -10.58
CA TYR A 202 8.33 -11.20 -9.71
C TYR A 202 9.20 -10.24 -10.47
N VAL A 203 9.36 -9.01 -9.96
CA VAL A 203 10.18 -7.96 -10.54
C VAL A 203 11.16 -7.42 -9.50
N VAL A 204 12.43 -7.34 -9.85
CA VAL A 204 13.46 -6.69 -9.05
C VAL A 204 13.92 -5.43 -9.77
N ILE A 205 13.68 -4.26 -9.18
CA ILE A 205 14.14 -2.98 -9.73
C ILE A 205 15.61 -2.79 -9.33
N LYS A 206 16.50 -2.92 -10.31
CA LYS A 206 17.93 -2.74 -10.09
C LYS A 206 18.26 -1.33 -9.59
N GLY A 207 18.99 -1.25 -8.47
CA GLY A 207 19.35 0.00 -7.82
C GLY A 207 18.22 0.66 -7.02
N GLY A 208 17.00 0.15 -7.07
CA GLY A 208 15.87 0.64 -6.28
C GLY A 208 15.95 0.21 -4.82
N ASN A 209 15.29 0.95 -3.92
CA ASN A 209 15.24 0.64 -2.49
C ASN A 209 13.80 0.52 -1.97
N HIS A 210 13.62 0.29 -0.66
CA HIS A 210 12.30 0.16 -0.03
C HIS A 210 11.51 1.47 -0.04
N SER A 211 12.17 2.56 0.33
CA SER A 211 11.53 3.85 0.61
C SER A 211 10.96 4.52 -0.64
N ASN A 212 11.59 4.32 -1.80
CA ASN A 212 11.23 5.02 -3.03
C ASN A 212 9.93 4.52 -3.70
N PHE A 213 9.18 3.61 -3.06
CA PHE A 213 7.78 3.34 -3.44
C PHE A 213 6.80 4.42 -2.95
N GLY A 214 7.26 5.41 -2.16
CA GLY A 214 6.49 6.57 -1.74
C GLY A 214 7.35 7.80 -1.57
N ASN A 215 6.74 8.98 -1.52
CA ASN A 215 7.42 10.29 -1.44
C ASN A 215 7.51 10.78 0.01
N TYR A 216 8.28 10.09 0.87
CA TYR A 216 8.43 10.40 2.30
C TYR A 216 9.89 10.43 2.80
N GLY A 217 10.83 10.32 1.87
CA GLY A 217 12.25 10.26 2.19
C GLY A 217 12.73 8.87 2.57
N LYS A 218 13.96 8.77 3.04
CA LYS A 218 14.60 7.49 3.37
C LYS A 218 14.11 6.96 4.72
N GLN A 219 13.61 5.75 4.74
CA GLN A 219 13.20 5.05 5.96
C GLN A 219 14.43 4.57 6.75
N PHE A 220 14.36 4.61 8.09
CA PHE A 220 15.40 4.08 8.94
C PHE A 220 15.67 2.59 8.66
N GLY A 221 16.93 2.25 8.48
CA GLY A 221 17.36 0.88 8.13
C GLY A 221 17.38 0.58 6.63
N ASP A 222 16.77 1.43 5.78
CA ASP A 222 16.82 1.23 4.34
C ASP A 222 18.21 1.56 3.75
N LEU A 223 18.56 0.95 2.63
CA LEU A 223 19.79 1.27 1.90
C LEU A 223 19.58 2.48 0.99
N LYS A 224 20.69 3.06 0.53
CA LYS A 224 20.66 4.14 -0.46
C LYS A 224 20.27 3.55 -1.81
N SER A 225 19.34 4.20 -2.49
CA SER A 225 19.01 3.87 -3.88
C SER A 225 20.10 4.37 -4.81
N ASP A 226 20.43 3.60 -5.85
CA ASP A 226 21.34 3.98 -6.93
C ASP A 226 20.63 4.73 -8.06
N ILE A 227 19.29 4.72 -8.05
CA ILE A 227 18.44 5.43 -9.00
C ILE A 227 17.56 6.46 -8.28
N SER A 228 17.08 7.47 -9.00
CA SER A 228 16.18 8.46 -8.40
C SER A 228 14.82 7.84 -8.02
N LEU A 229 14.11 8.52 -7.12
CA LEU A 229 12.76 8.16 -6.71
C LEU A 229 11.83 8.07 -7.93
N GLU A 230 11.89 9.08 -8.80
CA GLU A 230 11.05 9.17 -10.00
C GLU A 230 11.35 8.00 -10.96
N LYS A 231 12.63 7.64 -11.12
CA LYS A 231 13.04 6.52 -11.96
C LYS A 231 12.51 5.19 -11.42
N GLN A 232 12.58 4.98 -10.11
CA GLN A 232 12.04 3.77 -9.48
C GLN A 232 10.52 3.68 -9.64
N GLN A 233 9.82 4.79 -9.36
CA GLN A 233 8.36 4.85 -9.50
C GLN A 233 7.91 4.67 -10.94
N PHE A 234 8.61 5.25 -11.90
CA PHE A 234 8.34 5.05 -13.33
C PHE A 234 8.47 3.58 -13.75
N ILE A 235 9.56 2.90 -13.31
CA ILE A 235 9.74 1.47 -13.61
C ILE A 235 8.62 0.64 -12.97
N ALA A 236 8.32 0.90 -11.70
CA ALA A 236 7.25 0.19 -10.99
C ALA A 236 5.89 0.39 -11.67
N LEU A 237 5.56 1.63 -12.07
CA LEU A 237 4.31 1.96 -12.75
C LEU A 237 4.18 1.22 -14.08
N ASN A 238 5.23 1.21 -14.89
CA ASN A 238 5.22 0.51 -16.18
C ASN A 238 4.99 -1.01 -16.00
N GLU A 239 5.63 -1.63 -15.00
CA GLU A 239 5.41 -3.05 -14.72
C GLU A 239 3.98 -3.32 -14.21
N ILE A 240 3.42 -2.41 -13.41
CA ILE A 240 2.03 -2.51 -12.94
C ILE A 240 1.07 -2.40 -14.11
N VAL A 241 1.18 -1.36 -14.94
CA VAL A 241 0.27 -1.14 -16.09
C VAL A 241 0.36 -2.29 -17.07
N LYS A 242 1.58 -2.78 -17.36
CA LYS A 242 1.78 -3.95 -18.21
C LYS A 242 1.07 -5.18 -17.64
N PHE A 243 1.28 -5.49 -16.35
CA PHE A 243 0.64 -6.61 -15.68
C PHE A 243 -0.89 -6.51 -15.71
N LEU A 244 -1.45 -5.34 -15.40
CA LEU A 244 -2.90 -5.13 -15.40
C LEU A 244 -3.52 -5.24 -16.79
N ASN A 245 -2.76 -4.97 -17.85
CA ASN A 245 -3.21 -5.14 -19.23
C ASN A 245 -3.12 -6.60 -19.72
N GLU A 246 -2.14 -7.37 -19.23
CA GLU A 246 -1.98 -8.80 -19.52
C GLU A 246 -3.05 -9.65 -18.81
N SER A 247 -3.65 -9.15 -17.72
CA SER A 247 -4.68 -9.84 -16.92
C SER A 247 -6.13 -9.57 -17.37
N LYS A 248 -6.32 -8.85 -18.49
CA LYS A 248 -7.65 -8.51 -19.02
C LYS A 248 -8.35 -9.70 -19.67
#